data_f82251302563959e029b0229954b3c22
#
_entry.id   f82251302563959e029b0229954b3c22
#
_cell.length_a   1.000
_cell.length_b   1.000
_cell.length_c   1.000
_cell.angle_alpha   90.00
_cell.angle_beta   90.00
_cell.angle_gamma   90.00
#
_symmetry.space_group_name_H-M   'P 1'
#
loop_
_entity.id
_entity.type
_entity.pdbx_description
1 polymer ?
#
loop_
_entity_poly.entity_id
_entity_poly.type
_entity_poly.pdbx_seq_one_letter_code
_entity_poly.pdbx_strand_id
1 'polypeptide(L)'
;MAEKITIEIFRKKLPDELTKALAEPDSRTDIGSGAAMTAAVASAWLLRAAALTAAEQGSSERLDYLQRNGEILRAYMVNLIDEDVKCRGPLRKAMKDGDTTRIEAARETAAAIGNEIINMMGQLLGLLEELSAIATGEAKRFVAAAADMAFGAMQSSMRYVLDLGARNSDETYRYIVKRENEITLGASRESYERLLKNLE
;
A
#
# COMPACT_ATOMS: atom_id res chain seq x y z
N MET A 1 -23.73 27.87 9.51
CA MET A 1 -22.35 28.14 9.03
C MET A 1 -21.79 26.83 8.53
N ALA A 2 -21.50 26.72 7.23
CA ALA A 2 -20.89 25.51 6.68
C ALA A 2 -19.45 25.42 7.19
N GLU A 3 -19.12 24.38 7.96
CA GLU A 3 -17.77 24.08 8.38
C GLU A 3 -16.94 23.84 7.11
N LYS A 4 -15.98 24.72 6.86
CA LYS A 4 -15.01 24.55 5.79
C LYS A 4 -14.20 23.31 6.14
N ILE A 5 -14.47 22.18 5.47
CA ILE A 5 -13.65 20.97 5.56
C ILE A 5 -12.32 21.32 4.90
N THR A 6 -11.34 21.74 5.70
CA THR A 6 -9.95 21.87 5.23
C THR A 6 -9.40 20.47 5.10
N ILE A 7 -9.26 19.99 3.86
CA ILE A 7 -8.60 18.72 3.58
C ILE A 7 -7.12 18.89 3.90
N GLU A 8 -6.70 18.29 5.00
CA GLU A 8 -5.32 18.29 5.43
C GLU A 8 -4.52 17.33 4.54
N ILE A 9 -3.45 17.83 3.90
CA ILE A 9 -2.66 17.03 2.95
C ILE A 9 -1.57 16.29 3.72
N PHE A 10 -1.86 15.07 4.17
CA PHE A 10 -0.95 14.25 4.99
C PHE A 10 0.34 13.84 4.28
N ARG A 11 0.33 13.70 2.94
CA ARG A 11 1.54 13.39 2.15
C ARG A 11 2.67 14.42 2.26
N LYS A 12 2.34 15.64 2.72
CA LYS A 12 3.31 16.74 2.92
C LYS A 12 3.77 16.86 4.37
N LYS A 13 3.18 16.09 5.28
CA LYS A 13 3.58 16.12 6.68
C LYS A 13 4.92 15.43 6.87
N LEU A 14 5.68 15.93 7.83
CA LEU A 14 6.87 15.25 8.30
C LEU A 14 6.49 13.90 8.92
N PRO A 15 7.38 12.88 8.88
CA PRO A 15 7.11 11.55 9.46
C PRO A 15 6.61 11.61 10.91
N ASP A 16 7.10 12.53 11.72
CA ASP A 16 6.65 12.74 13.12
C ASP A 16 5.18 13.17 13.19
N GLU A 17 4.74 14.10 12.35
CA GLU A 17 3.35 14.56 12.32
C GLU A 17 2.39 13.46 11.81
N LEU A 18 2.81 12.71 10.79
CA LEU A 18 2.01 11.62 10.27
C LEU A 18 1.87 10.48 11.28
N THR A 19 2.96 10.08 11.93
CA THR A 19 2.92 9.01 12.93
C THR A 19 2.15 9.41 14.20
N LYS A 20 2.20 10.67 14.61
CA LYS A 20 1.31 11.21 15.66
C LYS A 20 -0.16 11.10 15.24
N ALA A 21 -0.48 11.53 14.01
CA ALA A 21 -1.85 11.44 13.50
C ALA A 21 -2.35 9.97 13.44
N LEU A 22 -1.50 9.02 13.06
CA LEU A 22 -1.84 7.59 13.09
C LEU A 22 -2.08 7.05 14.51
N ALA A 23 -1.45 7.61 15.52
CA ALA A 23 -1.59 7.19 16.91
C ALA A 23 -2.85 7.76 17.61
N GLU A 24 -3.46 8.81 17.08
CA GLU A 24 -4.62 9.46 17.69
C GLU A 24 -5.92 8.70 17.41
N PRO A 25 -6.72 8.33 18.45
CA PRO A 25 -7.96 7.57 18.27
C PRO A 25 -8.99 8.26 17.37
N ASP A 26 -9.05 9.59 17.41
CA ASP A 26 -10.00 10.39 16.64
C ASP A 26 -9.43 10.90 15.31
N SER A 27 -8.26 10.41 14.91
CA SER A 27 -7.62 10.79 13.66
C SER A 27 -8.47 10.43 12.45
N ARG A 28 -8.24 11.16 11.37
CA ARG A 28 -8.79 10.81 10.04
C ARG A 28 -7.96 9.76 9.32
N THR A 29 -6.73 9.52 9.77
CA THR A 29 -5.86 8.45 9.26
C THR A 29 -6.29 7.10 9.81
N ASP A 30 -6.02 6.04 9.06
CA ASP A 30 -6.30 4.67 9.48
C ASP A 30 -5.24 3.69 8.95
N ILE A 31 -5.52 2.41 9.04
CA ILE A 31 -4.67 1.33 8.53
C ILE A 31 -4.28 1.57 7.07
N GLY A 32 -5.21 2.06 6.22
CA GLY A 32 -4.94 2.39 4.82
C GLY A 32 -3.83 3.43 4.67
N SER A 33 -3.88 4.52 5.44
CA SER A 33 -2.83 5.57 5.42
C SER A 33 -1.47 5.03 5.86
N GLY A 34 -1.42 4.22 6.92
CA GLY A 34 -0.18 3.59 7.42
C GLY A 34 0.40 2.59 6.43
N ALA A 35 -0.45 1.76 5.83
CA ALA A 35 -0.04 0.80 4.81
C ALA A 35 0.48 1.50 3.54
N ALA A 36 -0.18 2.57 3.08
CA ALA A 36 0.25 3.36 1.93
C ALA A 36 1.62 4.02 2.19
N MET A 37 1.86 4.54 3.40
CA MET A 37 3.17 5.07 3.79
C MET A 37 4.25 4.00 3.74
N THR A 38 3.99 2.82 4.30
CA THR A 38 4.91 1.69 4.29
C THR A 38 5.22 1.23 2.86
N ALA A 39 4.20 1.17 2.01
CA ALA A 39 4.31 0.84 0.60
C ALA A 39 5.15 1.86 -0.19
N ALA A 40 5.00 3.16 0.10
CA ALA A 40 5.80 4.22 -0.51
C ALA A 40 7.29 4.09 -0.14
N VAL A 41 7.61 3.74 1.12
CA VAL A 41 8.99 3.48 1.57
C VAL A 41 9.56 2.22 0.89
N ALA A 42 8.77 1.14 0.78
CA ALA A 42 9.18 -0.06 0.05
C ALA A 42 9.55 0.26 -1.40
N SER A 43 8.72 1.06 -2.10
CA SER A 43 8.98 1.50 -3.47
C SER A 43 10.24 2.37 -3.57
N ALA A 44 10.50 3.24 -2.59
CA ALA A 44 11.73 4.05 -2.54
C ALA A 44 12.99 3.17 -2.37
N TRP A 45 12.91 2.08 -1.64
CA TRP A 45 14.04 1.15 -1.50
C TRP A 45 14.28 0.30 -2.75
N LEU A 46 13.24 -0.05 -3.53
CA LEU A 46 13.43 -0.61 -4.86
C LEU A 46 14.24 0.36 -5.73
N LEU A 47 13.89 1.65 -5.75
CA LEU A 47 14.60 2.67 -6.50
C LEU A 47 16.08 2.75 -6.11
N ARG A 48 16.33 2.74 -4.79
CA ARG A 48 17.71 2.75 -4.27
C ARG A 48 18.49 1.51 -4.67
N ALA A 49 17.88 0.33 -4.57
CA ALA A 49 18.51 -0.92 -4.96
C ALA A 49 18.84 -0.94 -6.47
N ALA A 50 17.92 -0.50 -7.31
CA ALA A 50 18.15 -0.40 -8.75
C ALA A 50 19.26 0.59 -9.09
N ALA A 51 19.32 1.74 -8.42
CA ALA A 51 20.39 2.72 -8.61
C ALA A 51 21.78 2.19 -8.19
N LEU A 52 21.86 1.47 -7.07
CA LEU A 52 23.09 0.82 -6.62
C LEU A 52 23.55 -0.27 -7.61
N THR A 53 22.61 -1.09 -8.09
CA THR A 53 22.91 -2.11 -9.12
C THR A 53 23.42 -1.46 -10.42
N ALA A 54 22.80 -0.36 -10.86
CA ALA A 54 23.24 0.38 -12.02
C ALA A 54 24.65 1.01 -11.84
N ALA A 55 24.97 1.47 -10.64
CA ALA A 55 26.28 2.01 -10.32
C ALA A 55 27.40 0.94 -10.37
N GLU A 56 27.09 -0.30 -10.02
CA GLU A 56 28.06 -1.40 -10.03
C GLU A 56 28.20 -2.08 -11.41
N GLN A 57 27.10 -2.22 -12.15
CA GLN A 57 27.06 -3.03 -13.38
C GLN A 57 26.88 -2.20 -14.67
N GLY A 58 26.63 -0.90 -14.54
CA GLY A 58 26.18 -0.04 -15.61
C GLY A 58 24.66 -0.02 -15.74
N SER A 59 24.13 1.03 -16.38
CA SER A 59 22.70 1.13 -16.67
C SER A 59 22.29 0.18 -17.79
N SER A 60 21.04 -0.29 -17.74
CA SER A 60 20.44 -1.12 -18.78
C SER A 60 18.97 -0.72 -18.96
N GLU A 61 18.38 -1.02 -20.12
CA GLU A 61 16.95 -0.80 -20.36
C GLU A 61 16.08 -1.44 -19.27
N ARG A 62 16.52 -2.59 -18.72
CA ARG A 62 15.82 -3.28 -17.65
C ARG A 62 15.86 -2.51 -16.34
N LEU A 63 17.01 -2.00 -15.93
CA LEU A 63 17.15 -1.17 -14.74
C LEU A 63 16.37 0.14 -14.88
N ASP A 64 16.40 0.76 -16.06
CA ASP A 64 15.61 1.97 -16.33
C ASP A 64 14.10 1.69 -16.25
N TYR A 65 13.65 0.51 -16.70
CA TYR A 65 12.27 0.07 -16.55
C TYR A 65 11.88 -0.09 -15.08
N LEU A 66 12.71 -0.77 -14.27
CA LEU A 66 12.48 -0.98 -12.85
C LEU A 66 12.41 0.35 -12.10
N GLN A 67 13.32 1.28 -12.40
CA GLN A 67 13.32 2.61 -11.80
C GLN A 67 12.06 3.41 -12.14
N ARG A 68 11.66 3.44 -13.42
CA ARG A 68 10.44 4.17 -13.83
C ARG A 68 9.19 3.63 -13.15
N ASN A 69 9.01 2.31 -13.12
CA ASN A 69 7.85 1.70 -12.48
C ASN A 69 7.88 1.87 -10.96
N GLY A 70 9.05 1.75 -10.34
CA GLY A 70 9.24 2.02 -8.91
C GLY A 70 8.84 3.44 -8.53
N GLU A 71 9.20 4.45 -9.34
CA GLU A 71 8.79 5.85 -9.09
C GLU A 71 7.29 6.07 -9.26
N ILE A 72 6.67 5.45 -10.26
CA ILE A 72 5.21 5.49 -10.45
C ILE A 72 4.52 4.91 -9.21
N LEU A 73 4.94 3.73 -8.75
CA LEU A 73 4.38 3.09 -7.56
C LEU A 73 4.59 3.95 -6.31
N ARG A 74 5.79 4.48 -6.10
CA ARG A 74 6.10 5.35 -4.97
C ARG A 74 5.19 6.58 -4.92
N ALA A 75 5.08 7.29 -6.05
CA ALA A 75 4.24 8.49 -6.14
C ALA A 75 2.76 8.17 -5.93
N TYR A 76 2.30 7.05 -6.46
CA TYR A 76 0.92 6.59 -6.30
C TYR A 76 0.61 6.26 -4.82
N MET A 77 1.49 5.52 -4.15
CA MET A 77 1.32 5.20 -2.72
C MET A 77 1.28 6.44 -1.84
N VAL A 78 2.11 7.45 -2.12
CA VAL A 78 2.05 8.74 -1.41
C VAL A 78 0.69 9.43 -1.59
N ASN A 79 0.09 9.33 -2.78
CA ASN A 79 -1.27 9.89 -2.99
C ASN A 79 -2.34 9.11 -2.24
N LEU A 80 -2.23 7.78 -2.10
CA LEU A 80 -3.21 6.95 -1.39
C LEU A 80 -3.30 7.28 0.10
N ILE A 81 -2.28 7.88 0.72
CA ILE A 81 -2.35 8.39 2.10
C ILE A 81 -3.49 9.42 2.22
N ASP A 82 -3.54 10.38 1.29
CA ASP A 82 -4.57 11.42 1.30
C ASP A 82 -5.94 10.88 0.86
N GLU A 83 -5.98 9.91 -0.05
CA GLU A 83 -7.24 9.30 -0.50
C GLU A 83 -7.91 8.51 0.63
N ASP A 84 -7.14 7.76 1.46
CA ASP A 84 -7.67 7.07 2.64
C ASP A 84 -8.33 8.08 3.61
N VAL A 85 -7.64 9.19 3.89
CA VAL A 85 -8.18 10.27 4.74
C VAL A 85 -9.48 10.85 4.19
N LYS A 86 -9.58 11.04 2.86
CA LYS A 86 -10.79 11.56 2.20
C LYS A 86 -11.96 10.59 2.32
N CYS A 87 -11.74 9.29 2.19
CA CYS A 87 -12.78 8.25 2.30
C CYS A 87 -13.36 8.17 3.71
N ARG A 88 -12.61 8.55 4.74
CA ARG A 88 -13.06 8.50 6.15
C ARG A 88 -14.12 9.51 6.51
N GLY A 89 -14.11 10.69 5.91
CA GLY A 89 -15.10 11.74 6.17
C GLY A 89 -16.54 11.28 5.90
N PRO A 90 -16.83 10.80 4.69
CA PRO A 90 -18.15 10.25 4.33
C PRO A 90 -18.59 9.09 5.24
N LEU A 91 -17.68 8.15 5.57
CA LEU A 91 -17.98 7.03 6.44
C LEU A 91 -18.40 7.48 7.84
N ARG A 92 -17.63 8.37 8.48
CA ARG A 92 -17.94 8.92 9.80
C ARG A 92 -19.28 9.65 9.81
N LYS A 93 -19.56 10.43 8.75
CA LYS A 93 -20.83 11.13 8.62
C LYS A 93 -22.00 10.14 8.51
N ALA A 94 -21.90 9.14 7.63
CA ALA A 94 -22.92 8.13 7.47
C ALA A 94 -23.18 7.36 8.76
N MET A 95 -22.13 6.99 9.51
CA MET A 95 -22.26 6.33 10.83
C MET A 95 -22.98 7.24 11.85
N LYS A 96 -22.71 8.53 11.87
CA LYS A 96 -23.37 9.49 12.75
C LYS A 96 -24.85 9.67 12.40
N ASP A 97 -25.18 9.68 11.12
CA ASP A 97 -26.54 9.85 10.60
C ASP A 97 -27.37 8.54 10.72
N GLY A 98 -26.72 7.38 10.98
CA GLY A 98 -27.39 6.07 11.10
C GLY A 98 -27.90 5.52 9.76
N ASP A 99 -27.45 6.06 8.63
CA ASP A 99 -27.87 5.67 7.28
C ASP A 99 -27.11 4.43 6.82
N THR A 100 -27.72 3.25 6.96
CA THR A 100 -27.09 1.96 6.64
C THR A 100 -26.61 1.86 5.20
N THR A 101 -27.38 2.35 4.23
CA THR A 101 -27.01 2.31 2.81
C THR A 101 -25.76 3.16 2.54
N ARG A 102 -25.71 4.37 3.12
CA ARG A 102 -24.53 5.23 2.99
C ARG A 102 -23.31 4.66 3.75
N ILE A 103 -23.53 4.01 4.88
CA ILE A 103 -22.44 3.33 5.62
C ILE A 103 -21.82 2.24 4.76
N GLU A 104 -22.62 1.40 4.11
CA GLU A 104 -22.13 0.33 3.23
C GLU A 104 -21.35 0.89 2.04
N ALA A 105 -21.91 1.82 1.29
CA ALA A 105 -21.23 2.46 0.15
C ALA A 105 -19.91 3.14 0.57
N ALA A 106 -19.88 3.80 1.73
CA ALA A 106 -18.67 4.43 2.23
C ALA A 106 -17.60 3.42 2.69
N ARG A 107 -17.99 2.26 3.23
CA ARG A 107 -17.08 1.14 3.56
C ARG A 107 -16.48 0.53 2.30
N GLU A 108 -17.27 0.31 1.26
CA GLU A 108 -16.79 -0.18 -0.03
C GLU A 108 -15.77 0.77 -0.64
N THR A 109 -16.03 2.08 -0.59
CA THR A 109 -15.10 3.11 -1.06
C THR A 109 -13.78 3.09 -0.25
N ALA A 110 -13.86 2.94 1.07
CA ALA A 110 -12.66 2.83 1.91
C ALA A 110 -11.90 1.52 1.67
N ALA A 111 -12.60 0.40 1.45
CA ALA A 111 -11.99 -0.89 1.12
C ALA A 111 -11.26 -0.86 -0.23
N ALA A 112 -11.74 -0.06 -1.20
CA ALA A 112 -11.08 0.10 -2.49
C ALA A 112 -9.65 0.60 -2.36
N ILE A 113 -9.36 1.50 -1.40
CA ILE A 113 -7.99 1.98 -1.13
C ILE A 113 -7.09 0.84 -0.67
N GLY A 114 -7.57 -0.01 0.24
CA GLY A 114 -6.83 -1.19 0.68
C GLY A 114 -6.55 -2.17 -0.46
N ASN A 115 -7.52 -2.39 -1.35
CA ASN A 115 -7.37 -3.24 -2.54
C ASN A 115 -6.33 -2.67 -3.51
N GLU A 116 -6.31 -1.36 -3.73
CA GLU A 116 -5.29 -0.69 -4.54
C GLU A 116 -3.88 -0.92 -3.98
N ILE A 117 -3.70 -0.77 -2.65
CA ILE A 117 -2.40 -1.04 -2.01
C ILE A 117 -2.00 -2.51 -2.21
N ILE A 118 -2.91 -3.47 -2.03
CA ILE A 118 -2.65 -4.89 -2.23
C ILE A 118 -2.17 -5.15 -3.66
N ASN A 119 -2.88 -4.64 -4.66
CA ASN A 119 -2.55 -4.83 -6.06
C ASN A 119 -1.21 -4.21 -6.45
N MET A 120 -0.95 -2.97 -6.00
CA MET A 120 0.29 -2.28 -6.31
C MET A 120 1.50 -2.92 -5.60
N MET A 121 1.33 -3.43 -4.39
CA MET A 121 2.40 -4.16 -3.70
C MET A 121 2.68 -5.52 -4.33
N GLY A 122 1.67 -6.18 -4.89
CA GLY A 122 1.87 -7.37 -5.72
C GLY A 122 2.76 -7.07 -6.95
N GLN A 123 2.50 -5.95 -7.64
CA GLN A 123 3.34 -5.50 -8.74
C GLN A 123 4.76 -5.16 -8.27
N LEU A 124 4.90 -4.46 -7.14
CA LEU A 124 6.21 -4.12 -6.57
C LEU A 124 7.03 -5.39 -6.23
N LEU A 125 6.39 -6.42 -5.66
CA LEU A 125 7.06 -7.70 -5.38
C LEU A 125 7.57 -8.37 -6.66
N GLY A 126 6.80 -8.31 -7.75
CA GLY A 126 7.26 -8.78 -9.06
C GLY A 126 8.50 -8.03 -9.57
N LEU A 127 8.52 -6.70 -9.47
CA LEU A 127 9.70 -5.89 -9.84
C LEU A 127 10.91 -6.19 -8.94
N LEU A 128 10.68 -6.41 -7.65
CA LEU A 128 11.73 -6.78 -6.69
C LEU A 128 12.28 -8.18 -6.95
N GLU A 129 11.43 -9.14 -7.32
CA GLU A 129 11.85 -10.48 -7.72
C GLU A 129 12.79 -10.43 -8.92
N GLU A 130 12.46 -9.63 -9.94
CA GLU A 130 13.35 -9.42 -11.08
C GLU A 130 14.66 -8.73 -10.69
N LEU A 131 14.60 -7.70 -9.85
CA LEU A 131 15.81 -7.02 -9.36
C LEU A 131 16.66 -7.95 -8.51
N SER A 132 16.07 -8.85 -7.72
CA SER A 132 16.79 -9.80 -6.86
C SER A 132 17.73 -10.72 -7.65
N ALA A 133 17.37 -11.05 -8.90
CA ALA A 133 18.17 -11.90 -9.77
C ALA A 133 19.45 -11.22 -10.31
N ILE A 134 19.50 -9.91 -10.29
CA ILE A 134 20.61 -9.12 -10.83
C ILE A 134 21.30 -8.23 -9.79
N ALA A 135 20.68 -8.03 -8.63
CA ALA A 135 21.24 -7.20 -7.57
C ALA A 135 22.51 -7.82 -6.97
N THR A 136 23.51 -7.00 -6.71
CA THR A 136 24.79 -7.39 -6.11
C THR A 136 25.10 -6.54 -4.89
N GLY A 137 26.07 -6.99 -4.10
CA GLY A 137 26.62 -6.22 -2.99
C GLY A 137 25.59 -5.61 -2.06
N GLU A 138 25.68 -4.30 -1.88
CA GLU A 138 24.80 -3.54 -0.99
C GLU A 138 23.33 -3.51 -1.47
N ALA A 139 23.08 -3.60 -2.77
CA ALA A 139 21.73 -3.54 -3.33
C ALA A 139 20.83 -4.66 -2.79
N LYS A 140 21.36 -5.87 -2.59
CA LYS A 140 20.62 -7.03 -2.08
C LYS A 140 19.86 -6.74 -0.77
N ARG A 141 20.49 -6.04 0.16
CA ARG A 141 19.84 -5.72 1.46
C ARG A 141 18.65 -4.77 1.30
N PHE A 142 18.70 -3.86 0.33
CA PHE A 142 17.57 -2.96 0.06
C PHE A 142 16.44 -3.68 -0.66
N VAL A 143 16.75 -4.65 -1.53
CA VAL A 143 15.75 -5.52 -2.15
C VAL A 143 15.02 -6.34 -1.07
N ALA A 144 15.74 -6.98 -0.14
CA ALA A 144 15.14 -7.74 0.96
C ALA A 144 14.23 -6.85 1.82
N ALA A 145 14.74 -5.71 2.28
CA ALA A 145 13.98 -4.80 3.12
C ALA A 145 12.74 -4.22 2.39
N ALA A 146 12.85 -3.91 1.09
CA ALA A 146 11.71 -3.48 0.30
C ALA A 146 10.64 -4.57 0.18
N ALA A 147 11.06 -5.83 0.02
CA ALA A 147 10.15 -6.97 -0.06
C ALA A 147 9.40 -7.20 1.26
N ASP A 148 10.10 -7.16 2.40
CA ASP A 148 9.49 -7.28 3.73
C ASP A 148 8.44 -6.19 3.96
N MET A 149 8.76 -4.94 3.63
CA MET A 149 7.82 -3.83 3.80
C MET A 149 6.65 -3.90 2.83
N ALA A 150 6.87 -4.27 1.57
CA ALA A 150 5.81 -4.43 0.57
C ALA A 150 4.82 -5.52 1.01
N PHE A 151 5.32 -6.68 1.44
CA PHE A 151 4.50 -7.79 1.92
C PHE A 151 3.77 -7.44 3.22
N GLY A 152 4.43 -6.73 4.15
CA GLY A 152 3.81 -6.21 5.38
C GLY A 152 2.68 -5.21 5.11
N ALA A 153 2.88 -4.28 4.18
CA ALA A 153 1.84 -3.33 3.75
C ALA A 153 0.64 -4.05 3.13
N MET A 154 0.88 -5.05 2.28
CA MET A 154 -0.16 -5.89 1.68
C MET A 154 -0.97 -6.64 2.74
N GLN A 155 -0.30 -7.28 3.72
CA GLN A 155 -0.98 -7.99 4.81
C GLN A 155 -1.84 -7.06 5.67
N SER A 156 -1.35 -5.86 5.97
CA SER A 156 -2.09 -4.85 6.75
C SER A 156 -3.32 -4.38 5.98
N SER A 157 -3.16 -4.09 4.69
CA SER A 157 -4.27 -3.68 3.81
C SER A 157 -5.31 -4.77 3.66
N MET A 158 -4.90 -6.04 3.54
CA MET A 158 -5.83 -7.16 3.49
C MET A 158 -6.69 -7.26 4.75
N ARG A 159 -6.10 -7.13 5.94
CA ARG A 159 -6.87 -7.14 7.20
C ARG A 159 -7.87 -5.99 7.24
N TYR A 160 -7.46 -4.82 6.78
CA TYR A 160 -8.32 -3.64 6.70
C TYR A 160 -9.51 -3.85 5.75
N VAL A 161 -9.26 -4.34 4.54
CA VAL A 161 -10.30 -4.65 3.54
C VAL A 161 -11.27 -5.71 4.06
N LEU A 162 -10.76 -6.78 4.69
CA LEU A 162 -11.59 -7.84 5.25
C LEU A 162 -12.45 -7.35 6.42
N ASP A 163 -11.94 -6.48 7.31
CA ASP A 163 -12.74 -5.89 8.40
C ASP A 163 -13.88 -5.00 7.85
N LEU A 164 -13.58 -4.17 6.86
CA LEU A 164 -14.60 -3.34 6.21
C LEU A 164 -15.63 -4.20 5.46
N GLY A 165 -15.16 -5.19 4.71
CA GLY A 165 -16.02 -6.10 3.92
C GLY A 165 -16.90 -6.99 4.79
N ALA A 166 -16.40 -7.50 5.93
CA ALA A 166 -17.17 -8.37 6.83
C ALA A 166 -18.45 -7.73 7.37
N ARG A 167 -18.52 -6.40 7.35
CA ARG A 167 -19.66 -5.61 7.82
C ARG A 167 -20.64 -5.22 6.70
N ASN A 168 -20.42 -5.69 5.48
CA ASN A 168 -21.36 -5.50 4.38
C ASN A 168 -22.51 -6.49 4.46
N SER A 169 -23.74 -6.09 4.14
CA SER A 169 -24.92 -6.95 4.17
C SER A 169 -24.94 -7.97 3.02
N ASP A 170 -24.29 -7.66 1.89
CA ASP A 170 -24.20 -8.55 0.72
C ASP A 170 -23.18 -9.68 0.94
N GLU A 171 -23.70 -10.92 1.04
CA GLU A 171 -22.88 -12.12 1.20
C GLU A 171 -21.97 -12.39 0.00
N THR A 172 -22.43 -12.10 -1.21
CA THR A 172 -21.68 -12.29 -2.44
C THR A 172 -20.48 -11.34 -2.45
N TYR A 173 -20.69 -10.08 -2.10
CA TYR A 173 -19.61 -9.10 -1.95
C TYR A 173 -18.57 -9.57 -0.93
N ARG A 174 -18.99 -10.00 0.28
CA ARG A 174 -18.08 -10.52 1.31
C ARG A 174 -17.24 -11.69 0.81
N TYR A 175 -17.88 -12.63 0.11
CA TYR A 175 -17.20 -13.81 -0.44
C TYR A 175 -16.17 -13.42 -1.50
N ILE A 176 -16.54 -12.57 -2.46
CA ILE A 176 -15.67 -12.13 -3.56
C ILE A 176 -14.45 -11.40 -3.00
N VAL A 177 -14.66 -10.39 -2.14
CA VAL A 177 -13.57 -9.62 -1.54
C VAL A 177 -12.59 -10.51 -0.81
N LYS A 178 -13.08 -11.45 0.00
CA LYS A 178 -12.23 -12.41 0.72
C LYS A 178 -11.44 -13.27 -0.26
N ARG A 179 -12.11 -13.85 -1.25
CA ARG A 179 -11.50 -14.81 -2.18
C ARG A 179 -10.43 -14.17 -3.06
N GLU A 180 -10.70 -13.00 -3.62
CA GLU A 180 -9.74 -12.26 -4.46
C GLU A 180 -8.49 -11.88 -3.66
N ASN A 181 -8.65 -11.37 -2.45
CA ASN A 181 -7.53 -11.01 -1.61
C ASN A 181 -6.69 -12.22 -1.17
N GLU A 182 -7.31 -13.37 -0.86
CA GLU A 182 -6.60 -14.61 -0.55
C GLU A 182 -5.75 -15.10 -1.75
N ILE A 183 -6.28 -15.04 -2.97
CA ILE A 183 -5.56 -15.42 -4.19
C ILE A 183 -4.37 -14.49 -4.41
N THR A 184 -4.59 -13.18 -4.35
CA THR A 184 -3.54 -12.18 -4.57
C THR A 184 -2.43 -12.30 -3.51
N LEU A 185 -2.79 -12.49 -2.24
CA LEU A 185 -1.81 -12.67 -1.16
C LEU A 185 -1.03 -13.98 -1.33
N GLY A 186 -1.67 -15.06 -1.77
CA GLY A 186 -1.03 -16.34 -2.04
C GLY A 186 0.04 -16.22 -3.12
N ALA A 187 -0.32 -15.67 -4.28
CA ALA A 187 0.61 -15.44 -5.38
C ALA A 187 1.77 -14.52 -4.99
N SER A 188 1.47 -13.47 -4.23
CA SER A 188 2.49 -12.53 -3.76
C SER A 188 3.43 -13.15 -2.73
N ARG A 189 2.95 -14.07 -1.91
CA ARG A 189 3.80 -14.84 -0.98
C ARG A 189 4.79 -15.72 -1.74
N GLU A 190 4.35 -16.41 -2.77
CA GLU A 190 5.24 -17.22 -3.61
C GLU A 190 6.33 -16.37 -4.28
N SER A 191 5.97 -15.19 -4.78
CA SER A 191 6.92 -14.23 -5.36
C SER A 191 7.93 -13.75 -4.31
N TYR A 192 7.45 -13.40 -3.12
CA TYR A 192 8.29 -12.99 -1.99
C TYR A 192 9.29 -14.09 -1.57
N GLU A 193 8.84 -15.34 -1.48
CA GLU A 193 9.70 -16.48 -1.11
C GLU A 193 10.77 -16.75 -2.18
N ARG A 194 10.40 -16.69 -3.49
CA ARG A 194 11.39 -16.81 -4.58
C ARG A 194 12.41 -15.69 -4.56
N LEU A 195 11.96 -14.44 -4.32
CA LEU A 195 12.83 -13.27 -4.19
C LEU A 195 13.87 -13.47 -3.07
N LEU A 196 13.45 -13.86 -1.88
CA LEU A 196 14.38 -14.08 -0.76
C LEU A 196 15.40 -15.16 -1.09
N LYS A 197 14.98 -16.24 -1.74
CA LYS A 197 15.88 -17.31 -2.19
C LYS A 197 16.94 -16.82 -3.20
N ASN A 198 16.61 -15.87 -4.07
CA ASN A 198 17.58 -15.28 -5.00
C ASN A 198 18.64 -14.43 -4.29
N LEU A 199 18.36 -13.96 -3.08
CA LEU A 199 19.28 -13.10 -2.32
C LEU A 199 20.29 -13.87 -1.44
N GLU A 200 20.01 -15.14 -1.17
CA GLU A 200 20.95 -16.05 -0.48
C GLU A 200 22.19 -16.32 -1.35
#